data_7d019a338a2152b48469a8af34c3d0a4
#
_entry.id   7d019a338a2152b48469a8af34c3d0a4
#
_cell.length_a   1.000
_cell.length_b   1.000
_cell.length_c   1.000
_cell.angle_alpha   90.00
_cell.angle_beta   90.00
_cell.angle_gamma   90.00
#
_symmetry.space_group_name_H-M   'P 1'
#
loop_
_entity.id
_entity.type
_entity.pdbx_description
1 polymer ?
#
loop_
_entity_poly.entity_id
_entity_poly.type
_entity_poly.pdbx_seq_one_letter_code
_entity_poly.pdbx_strand_id
1 'polypeptide(L)'
;MIRLGYKASSEQFAPRELLEYARLAEEVGLESIAISDHFQPWRHTGGHSPFSLAWMGALDERTQRVAIGTSVITPTFRHHPSTVAQ
;
A
#
# COMPACT_ATOMS: atom_id res chain seq x y z
N MET A 1 19.65 13.94 -6.85
CA MET A 1 18.30 14.03 -7.44
C MET A 1 17.25 13.61 -6.41
N ILE A 2 16.21 14.38 -6.26
CA ILE A 2 15.11 14.05 -5.36
C ILE A 2 14.18 13.07 -6.05
N ARG A 3 13.82 12.00 -5.34
CA ARG A 3 12.83 11.04 -5.81
C ARG A 3 11.55 11.23 -5.01
N LEU A 4 10.43 11.24 -5.71
CA LEU A 4 9.12 11.46 -5.10
C LEU A 4 8.32 10.17 -5.14
N GLY A 5 7.62 9.89 -4.05
CA GLY A 5 6.74 8.74 -3.94
C GLY A 5 5.34 9.17 -3.53
N TYR A 6 4.41 8.23 -3.65
CA TYR A 6 3.02 8.41 -3.24
C TYR A 6 2.75 7.56 -2.00
N LYS A 7 2.28 8.21 -0.94
CA LYS A 7 1.82 7.50 0.25
C LYS A 7 0.34 7.16 0.07
N ALA A 8 0.06 5.90 -0.18
CA ALA A 8 -1.30 5.43 -0.38
C ALA A 8 -2.02 5.37 0.96
N SER A 9 -3.05 6.19 1.13
CA SER A 9 -3.80 6.30 2.39
C SER A 9 -4.86 5.21 2.46
N SER A 10 -4.47 4.04 2.97
CA SER A 10 -5.33 2.86 3.01
C SER A 10 -6.45 2.96 4.03
N GLU A 11 -6.37 3.90 4.95
CA GLU A 11 -7.43 4.16 5.92
C GLU A 11 -8.52 5.07 5.35
N GLN A 12 -8.15 5.90 4.39
CA GLN A 12 -9.02 6.95 3.86
C GLN A 12 -9.81 6.51 2.64
N PHE A 13 -9.20 5.70 1.79
CA PHE A 13 -9.80 5.30 0.52
C PHE A 13 -10.05 3.80 0.47
N ALA A 14 -11.12 3.39 -0.23
CA ALA A 14 -11.41 1.98 -0.44
C ALA A 14 -10.28 1.31 -1.24
N PRO A 15 -10.01 0.01 -1.01
CA PRO A 15 -8.87 -0.66 -1.63
C PRO A 15 -8.82 -0.57 -3.16
N ARG A 16 -9.95 -0.72 -3.83
CA ARG A 16 -9.99 -0.64 -5.30
C ARG A 16 -9.74 0.77 -5.81
N GLU A 17 -10.33 1.74 -5.14
CA GLU A 17 -10.13 3.15 -5.48
C GLU A 17 -8.66 3.52 -5.29
N LEU A 18 -8.07 3.05 -4.21
CA LEU A 18 -6.66 3.33 -3.91
C LEU A 18 -5.72 2.70 -4.93
N LEU A 19 -6.07 1.51 -5.46
CA LEU A 19 -5.30 0.90 -6.55
C LEU A 19 -5.27 1.79 -7.78
N GLU A 20 -6.39 2.40 -8.12
CA GLU A 20 -6.44 3.32 -9.27
C GLU A 20 -5.62 4.58 -9.03
N TYR A 21 -5.66 5.13 -7.81
CA TYR A 21 -4.84 6.30 -7.48
C TYR A 21 -3.36 5.98 -7.54
N ALA A 22 -2.97 4.80 -7.05
CA ALA A 22 -1.57 4.38 -7.08
C ALA A 22 -1.08 4.12 -8.51
N ARG A 23 -1.91 3.52 -9.34
CA ARG A 23 -1.60 3.33 -10.76
C ARG A 23 -1.42 4.68 -11.45
N LEU A 24 -2.30 5.63 -11.15
CA LEU A 24 -2.19 6.97 -11.69
C LEU A 24 -0.92 7.67 -11.22
N ALA A 25 -0.52 7.45 -9.97
CA ALA A 25 0.73 7.99 -9.44
C ALA A 25 1.94 7.52 -10.27
N GLU A 26 1.98 6.25 -10.65
CA GLU A 26 3.02 5.76 -11.55
C GLU A 26 2.94 6.45 -12.91
N GLU A 27 1.74 6.59 -13.45
CA GLU A 27 1.54 7.21 -14.77
C GLU A 27 2.05 8.65 -14.82
N VAL A 28 1.88 9.40 -13.73
CA VAL A 28 2.37 10.79 -13.68
C VAL A 28 3.83 10.92 -13.30
N GLY A 29 4.54 9.81 -13.08
CA GLY A 29 5.98 9.81 -12.91
C GLY A 29 6.50 9.66 -11.50
N LEU A 30 5.65 9.37 -10.52
CA LEU A 30 6.14 9.07 -9.17
C LEU A 30 6.88 7.72 -9.18
N GLU A 31 7.89 7.60 -8.32
CA GLU A 31 8.83 6.48 -8.40
C GLU A 31 8.57 5.38 -7.39
N SER A 32 7.77 5.66 -6.36
CA SER A 32 7.48 4.67 -5.33
C SER A 32 6.07 4.84 -4.77
N ILE A 33 5.53 3.74 -4.29
CA ILE A 33 4.22 3.68 -3.64
C ILE A 33 4.42 3.03 -2.27
N ALA A 34 3.97 3.68 -1.20
CA ALA A 34 4.02 3.12 0.14
C ALA A 34 2.61 3.02 0.70
N ILE A 35 2.28 1.90 1.34
CA ILE A 35 1.00 1.69 1.99
C ILE A 35 1.20 1.39 3.47
N SER A 36 0.22 1.73 4.30
CA SER A 36 0.22 1.39 5.73
C SER A 36 -0.33 0.00 5.94
N ASP A 37 0.18 -0.68 6.96
CA ASP A 37 -0.30 -1.99 7.38
C ASP A 37 -1.01 -1.86 8.72
N HIS A 38 -2.34 -1.82 8.70
CA HIS A 38 -3.18 -1.71 9.90
C HIS A 38 -4.18 -2.85 9.94
N PHE A 39 -4.44 -3.36 11.16
CA PHE A 39 -5.45 -4.40 11.35
C PHE A 39 -6.87 -3.83 11.31
N GLN A 40 -7.05 -2.62 11.85
CA GLN A 40 -8.34 -1.95 11.92
C GLN A 40 -8.24 -0.53 11.40
N PRO A 41 -9.31 0.01 10.83
CA PRO A 41 -9.32 1.43 10.46
C PRO A 41 -9.31 2.31 11.71
N TRP A 42 -8.82 3.52 11.58
CA TRP A 42 -8.82 4.50 12.66
C TRP A 42 -10.23 4.97 13.02
N ARG A 43 -11.16 4.85 12.09
CA ARG A 43 -12.54 5.31 12.25
C ARG A 43 -13.47 4.15 11.90
N HIS A 44 -14.52 3.98 12.71
CA HIS A 44 -15.50 2.93 12.45
C HIS A 44 -16.40 3.24 11.25
N THR A 45 -16.60 4.52 10.95
CA THR A 45 -17.44 4.95 9.84
C THR A 45 -16.57 5.55 8.76
N GLY A 46 -16.70 5.04 7.55
CA GLY A 46 -15.95 5.54 6.39
C GLY A 46 -14.47 5.25 6.43
N GLY A 47 -14.01 4.40 7.34
CA GLY A 47 -12.62 3.99 7.41
C GLY A 47 -12.38 2.64 6.75
N HIS A 48 -11.16 2.43 6.29
CA HIS A 48 -10.76 1.21 5.59
C HIS A 48 -9.48 0.66 6.20
N SER A 49 -9.26 -0.64 6.05
CA SER A 49 -8.03 -1.29 6.50
C SER A 49 -7.80 -2.57 5.70
N PRO A 50 -7.41 -2.45 4.44
CA PRO A 50 -7.14 -3.62 3.61
C PRO A 50 -5.90 -4.36 4.10
N PHE A 51 -5.82 -5.64 3.78
CA PHE A 51 -4.60 -6.41 4.03
C PHE A 51 -3.51 -5.89 3.09
N SER A 52 -2.51 -5.22 3.64
CA SER A 52 -1.52 -4.48 2.86
C SER A 52 -0.74 -5.36 1.88
N LEU A 53 -0.37 -6.57 2.29
CA LEU A 53 0.40 -7.48 1.43
C LEU A 53 -0.42 -7.92 0.21
N ALA A 54 -1.70 -8.20 0.40
CA ALA A 54 -2.58 -8.55 -0.71
C ALA A 54 -2.80 -7.35 -1.63
N TRP A 55 -2.98 -6.17 -1.07
CA TRP A 55 -3.13 -4.94 -1.85
C TRP A 55 -1.88 -4.65 -2.69
N MET A 56 -0.70 -4.85 -2.09
CA MET A 56 0.57 -4.67 -2.80
C MET A 56 0.70 -5.63 -3.98
N GLY A 57 0.28 -6.88 -3.80
CA GLY A 57 0.28 -7.86 -4.88
C GLY A 57 -0.64 -7.44 -6.03
N ALA A 58 -1.82 -6.92 -5.70
CA ALA A 58 -2.74 -6.42 -6.72
C ALA A 58 -2.17 -5.21 -7.45
N LEU A 59 -1.49 -4.32 -6.72
CA LEU A 59 -0.86 -3.16 -7.32
C LEU A 59 0.30 -3.55 -8.23
N ASP A 60 1.10 -4.54 -7.81
CA ASP A 60 2.23 -5.01 -8.61
C ASP A 60 1.78 -5.48 -9.99
N GLU A 61 0.64 -6.16 -10.06
CA GLU A 61 0.08 -6.61 -11.33
C GLU A 61 -0.34 -5.45 -12.23
N ARG A 62 -0.68 -4.30 -11.66
CA ARG A 62 -1.18 -3.14 -12.40
C ARG A 62 -0.12 -2.10 -12.71
N THR A 63 1.09 -2.28 -12.20
CA THR A 63 2.20 -1.33 -12.37
C THR A 63 3.39 -2.04 -13.00
N GLN A 64 4.31 -1.26 -13.55
CA GLN A 64 5.46 -1.82 -14.27
C GLN A 64 6.79 -1.36 -13.74
N ARG A 65 6.85 -0.22 -13.04
CA ARG A 65 8.11 0.47 -12.79
C ARG A 65 8.30 0.88 -11.33
N VAL A 66 7.22 1.25 -10.63
CA VAL A 66 7.34 1.81 -9.28
C VAL A 66 7.83 0.79 -8.27
N ALA A 67 8.60 1.25 -7.30
CA ALA A 67 8.93 0.46 -6.12
C ALA A 67 7.73 0.48 -5.17
N ILE A 68 7.34 -0.69 -4.66
CA ILE A 68 6.16 -0.84 -3.80
C ILE A 68 6.62 -1.36 -2.44
N GLY A 69 6.12 -0.75 -1.37
CA GLY A 69 6.47 -1.18 -0.03
C GLY A 69 5.48 -0.72 1.02
N THR A 70 5.72 -1.14 2.25
CA THR A 70 4.95 -0.67 3.41
C THR A 70 5.72 0.45 4.08
N SER A 71 5.02 1.46 4.58
CA SER A 71 5.67 2.50 5.37
C SER A 71 5.94 2.02 6.79
N VAL A 72 5.08 1.16 7.32
CA VAL A 72 5.30 0.46 8.59
C VAL A 72 4.64 -0.91 8.50
N ILE A 73 5.36 -1.95 8.88
CA ILE A 73 4.81 -3.29 9.05
C ILE A 73 5.41 -3.91 10.29
N THR A 74 4.61 -4.64 11.07
CA THR A 74 5.08 -5.34 12.26
C THR A 74 5.10 -6.84 11.96
N PRO A 75 6.25 -7.39 11.59
CA PRO A 75 6.30 -8.76 11.06
C PRO A 75 6.13 -9.86 12.11
N THR A 76 6.18 -9.52 13.39
CA THR A 76 6.16 -10.53 14.45
C THR A 76 4.82 -10.68 15.16
N PHE A 77 3.92 -9.67 15.07
CA PHE A 77 2.64 -9.73 15.77
C PHE A 77 1.48 -10.19 14.90
N ARG A 78 1.43 -9.72 13.66
CA ARG A 78 0.33 -10.04 12.75
C ARG A 78 0.72 -11.07 11.70
N HIS A 79 2.02 -11.19 11.44
CA HIS A 79 2.53 -12.02 10.36
C HIS A 79 3.63 -12.92 10.89
N HIS A 80 3.74 -14.12 10.36
CA HIS A 80 4.94 -14.89 10.57
C HIS A 80 6.08 -14.25 9.75
N PRO A 81 7.30 -14.13 10.31
CA PRO A 81 8.40 -13.48 9.59
C PRO A 81 8.69 -14.07 8.21
N SER A 82 8.52 -15.38 8.04
CA SER A 82 8.75 -16.02 6.75
C SER A 82 7.75 -15.56 5.69
N THR A 83 6.51 -15.25 6.10
CA THR A 83 5.50 -14.72 5.19
C THR A 83 5.90 -13.33 4.70
N VAL A 84 6.41 -12.50 5.59
CA VAL A 84 6.83 -11.14 5.22
C VAL A 84 8.07 -11.17 4.34
N ALA A 85 8.99 -12.09 4.61
CA ALA A 85 10.24 -12.24 3.85
C ALA A 85 9.98 -12.75 2.41
N GLN A 86 8.89 -13.43 2.19
CA GLN A 86 8.55 -14.02 0.91
C GLN A 86 8.12 -12.96 -0.11
#